data_4b345589a1a17aa36f9f5331c81e5dbf
#
_entry.id   4b345589a1a17aa36f9f5331c81e5dbf
#
_cell.length_a   1.000
_cell.length_b   1.000
_cell.length_c   1.000
_cell.angle_alpha   90.00
_cell.angle_beta   90.00
_cell.angle_gamma   90.00
#
_symmetry.space_group_name_H-M   'P 1'
#
loop_
_entity.id
_entity.type
_entity.pdbx_description
1 polymer ?
#
loop_
_entity_poly.entity_id
_entity_poly.type
_entity_poly.pdbx_seq_one_letter_code
_entity_poly.pdbx_strand_id
1 'polypeptide(L)'
;MAIPEISDSVELAQLFAHGIPDYMKEIALSLLPIVLFFGLFQIFALRLSGKTLAKILIGLIYTYIGLVLFLTGANVGFMPAGNYLGQVMAARSYRWVLVPVGALIGYFIVKAEPAVYVLNHQVEELTDGAISARSMVVSLSVGVSLSVAL
;
A
#
# COMPACT_ATOMS: atom_id res chain seq x y z
N MET A 1 -21.15 -5.74 -9.92
CA MET A 1 -20.27 -5.39 -11.06
C MET A 1 -19.86 -6.70 -11.68
N ALA A 2 -20.24 -6.98 -12.91
CA ALA A 2 -19.89 -8.24 -13.58
C ALA A 2 -18.38 -8.22 -13.81
N ILE A 3 -17.71 -9.32 -13.47
CA ILE A 3 -16.30 -9.50 -13.78
C ILE A 3 -16.27 -9.73 -15.30
N PRO A 4 -15.51 -8.94 -16.07
CA PRO A 4 -15.32 -9.27 -17.46
C PRO A 4 -14.70 -10.69 -17.51
N GLU A 5 -15.34 -11.60 -18.23
CA GLU A 5 -14.73 -12.88 -18.56
C GLU A 5 -13.51 -12.56 -19.45
N ILE A 6 -12.35 -12.48 -18.81
CA ILE A 6 -11.09 -12.24 -19.52
C ILE A 6 -10.77 -13.52 -20.29
N SER A 7 -11.17 -13.56 -21.53
CA SER A 7 -10.98 -14.72 -22.41
C SER A 7 -9.64 -14.70 -23.13
N ASP A 8 -8.94 -13.55 -23.14
CA ASP A 8 -7.69 -13.43 -23.89
C ASP A 8 -6.66 -12.52 -23.19
N SER A 9 -5.39 -12.89 -23.32
CA SER A 9 -4.24 -12.12 -22.80
C SER A 9 -4.17 -10.70 -23.39
N VAL A 10 -4.73 -10.49 -24.57
CA VAL A 10 -4.82 -9.18 -25.23
C VAL A 10 -5.80 -8.26 -24.51
N GLU A 11 -6.95 -8.76 -24.08
CA GLU A 11 -7.95 -8.00 -23.33
C GLU A 11 -7.41 -7.58 -21.96
N LEU A 12 -6.67 -8.46 -21.31
CA LEU A 12 -5.97 -8.18 -20.06
C LEU A 12 -4.93 -7.07 -20.23
N ALA A 13 -4.12 -7.13 -21.29
CA ALA A 13 -3.15 -6.09 -21.60
C ALA A 13 -3.81 -4.73 -21.90
N GLN A 14 -4.97 -4.72 -22.54
CA GLN A 14 -5.73 -3.49 -22.78
C GLN A 14 -6.27 -2.88 -21.49
N LEU A 15 -6.79 -3.69 -20.56
CA LEU A 15 -7.24 -3.22 -19.25
C LEU A 15 -6.11 -2.57 -18.45
N PHE A 16 -4.93 -3.20 -18.47
CA PHE A 16 -3.73 -2.61 -17.87
C PHE A 16 -3.31 -1.31 -18.55
N ALA A 17 -3.29 -1.29 -19.88
CA ALA A 17 -2.92 -0.10 -20.65
C ALA A 17 -3.88 1.09 -20.42
N HIS A 18 -5.17 0.82 -20.23
CA HIS A 18 -6.15 1.84 -19.88
C HIS A 18 -6.03 2.34 -18.43
N GLY A 19 -5.66 1.48 -17.49
CA GLY A 19 -5.49 1.86 -16.08
C GLY A 19 -4.23 2.69 -15.83
N ILE A 20 -3.14 2.44 -16.52
CA ILE A 20 -1.85 3.10 -16.30
C ILE A 20 -1.94 4.65 -16.30
N PRO A 21 -2.58 5.32 -17.30
CA PRO A 21 -2.62 6.78 -17.33
C PRO A 21 -3.33 7.41 -16.12
N ASP A 22 -4.36 6.76 -15.60
CA ASP A 22 -5.10 7.26 -14.45
C ASP A 22 -4.27 7.14 -13.17
N TYR A 23 -3.63 6.00 -12.95
CA TYR A 23 -2.71 5.82 -11.82
C TYR A 23 -1.45 6.70 -11.94
N MET A 24 -0.97 6.99 -13.13
CA MET A 24 0.12 7.95 -13.33
C MET A 24 -0.24 9.33 -12.80
N LYS A 25 -1.45 9.82 -13.10
CA LYS A 25 -1.94 11.12 -12.60
C LYS A 25 -2.16 11.10 -11.09
N GLU A 26 -2.82 10.07 -10.58
CA GLU A 26 -3.12 9.91 -9.15
C GLU A 26 -1.85 9.91 -8.31
N ILE A 27 -0.85 9.12 -8.71
CA ILE A 27 0.42 9.03 -7.99
C ILE A 27 1.23 10.32 -8.13
N ALA A 28 1.24 10.95 -9.30
CA ALA A 28 1.90 12.25 -9.48
C ALA A 28 1.31 13.30 -8.53
N LEU A 29 -0.02 13.36 -8.41
CA LEU A 29 -0.70 14.27 -7.49
C LEU A 29 -0.41 13.93 -6.02
N SER A 30 -0.35 12.64 -5.67
CA SER A 30 -0.04 12.18 -4.30
C SER A 30 1.40 12.48 -3.89
N LEU A 31 2.35 12.39 -4.81
CA LEU A 31 3.76 12.71 -4.56
C LEU A 31 4.05 14.21 -4.59
N LEU A 32 3.21 14.99 -5.25
CA LEU A 32 3.42 16.42 -5.46
C LEU A 32 3.64 17.20 -4.14
N PRO A 33 2.85 17.04 -3.08
CA PRO A 33 3.08 17.71 -1.80
C PRO A 33 4.46 17.38 -1.20
N ILE A 34 4.85 16.11 -1.26
CA ILE A 34 6.15 15.64 -0.72
C ILE A 34 7.29 16.28 -1.48
N VAL A 35 7.19 16.30 -2.82
CA VAL A 35 8.22 16.91 -3.69
C VAL A 35 8.29 18.42 -3.47
N LEU A 36 7.15 19.11 -3.30
CA LEU A 36 7.11 20.54 -3.00
C LEU A 36 7.76 20.85 -1.66
N PHE A 37 7.38 20.13 -0.60
CA PHE A 37 7.99 20.31 0.72
C PHE A 37 9.49 20.03 0.68
N PHE A 38 9.92 18.94 0.05
CA PHE A 38 11.33 18.65 -0.11
C PHE A 38 12.06 19.77 -0.87
N GLY A 39 11.48 20.27 -1.96
CA GLY A 39 12.04 21.38 -2.73
C GLY A 39 12.19 22.66 -1.92
N LEU A 40 11.17 23.02 -1.14
CA LEU A 40 11.24 24.16 -0.22
C LEU A 40 12.36 23.99 0.82
N PHE A 41 12.39 22.85 1.49
CA PHE A 41 13.43 22.58 2.49
C PHE A 41 14.83 22.49 1.87
N GLN A 42 14.96 21.99 0.65
CA GLN A 42 16.22 21.94 -0.08
C GLN A 42 16.80 23.34 -0.28
N ILE A 43 15.97 24.33 -0.59
CA ILE A 43 16.39 25.71 -0.85
C ILE A 43 16.76 26.43 0.46
N PHE A 44 15.94 26.30 1.49
CA PHE A 44 16.04 27.11 2.70
C PHE A 44 16.91 26.45 3.80
N ALA A 45 16.87 25.15 3.92
CA ALA A 45 17.45 24.45 5.07
C ALA A 45 18.50 23.39 4.70
N LEU A 46 18.19 22.45 3.81
CA LEU A 46 19.01 21.26 3.58
C LEU A 46 20.27 21.57 2.77
N ARG A 47 20.18 22.39 1.74
CA ARG A 47 21.29 22.79 0.85
C ARG A 47 22.19 21.62 0.43
N LEU A 48 21.56 20.48 0.09
CA LEU A 48 22.26 19.26 -0.29
C LEU A 48 23.10 19.48 -1.54
N SER A 49 24.21 18.74 -1.63
CA SER A 49 25.07 18.77 -2.81
C SER A 49 24.30 18.27 -4.06
N GLY A 50 24.68 18.77 -5.24
CA GLY A 50 24.03 18.37 -6.50
C GLY A 50 24.08 16.86 -6.76
N LYS A 51 25.14 16.15 -6.31
CA LYS A 51 25.25 14.68 -6.41
C LYS A 51 24.21 13.97 -5.54
N THR A 52 23.98 14.46 -4.32
CA THR A 52 22.96 13.91 -3.41
C THR A 52 21.56 14.18 -3.93
N LEU A 53 21.32 15.40 -4.42
CA LEU A 53 20.04 15.77 -5.02
C LEU A 53 19.72 14.90 -6.25
N ALA A 54 20.69 14.66 -7.12
CA ALA A 54 20.52 13.77 -8.27
C ALA A 54 20.14 12.34 -7.86
N LYS A 55 20.76 11.78 -6.81
CA LYS A 55 20.40 10.46 -6.28
C LYS A 55 18.96 10.41 -5.76
N ILE A 56 18.52 11.46 -5.05
CA ILE A 56 17.16 11.56 -4.54
C ILE A 56 16.15 11.65 -5.69
N LEU A 57 16.42 12.46 -6.71
CA LEU A 57 15.56 12.58 -7.89
C LEU A 57 15.45 11.25 -8.66
N ILE A 58 16.57 10.57 -8.86
CA ILE A 58 16.56 9.24 -9.49
C ILE A 58 15.74 8.26 -8.66
N GLY A 59 15.93 8.23 -7.33
CA GLY A 59 15.12 7.41 -6.43
C GLY A 59 13.63 7.73 -6.51
N LEU A 60 13.27 9.02 -6.60
CA LEU A 60 11.89 9.46 -6.77
C LEU A 60 11.27 8.95 -8.08
N ILE A 61 12.01 8.99 -9.19
CA ILE A 61 11.56 8.45 -10.48
C ILE A 61 11.32 6.94 -10.39
N TYR A 62 12.24 6.19 -9.78
CA TYR A 62 12.03 4.75 -9.55
C TYR A 62 10.82 4.47 -8.68
N THR A 63 10.63 5.24 -7.61
CA THR A 63 9.47 5.13 -6.72
C THR A 63 8.18 5.41 -7.49
N TYR A 64 8.15 6.46 -8.29
CA TYR A 64 6.99 6.81 -9.11
C TYR A 64 6.62 5.66 -10.08
N ILE A 65 7.58 5.16 -10.85
CA ILE A 65 7.36 4.06 -11.78
C ILE A 65 6.90 2.80 -11.03
N GLY A 66 7.58 2.47 -9.93
CA GLY A 66 7.22 1.31 -9.09
C GLY A 66 5.81 1.38 -8.54
N LEU A 67 5.39 2.56 -8.04
CA LEU A 67 4.03 2.77 -7.53
C LEU A 67 2.97 2.68 -8.63
N VAL A 68 3.23 3.24 -9.82
CA VAL A 68 2.32 3.14 -10.97
C VAL A 68 2.09 1.68 -11.34
N LEU A 69 3.16 0.92 -11.50
CA LEU A 69 3.08 -0.50 -11.85
C LEU A 69 2.38 -1.31 -10.73
N PHE A 70 2.74 -1.05 -9.48
CA PHE A 70 2.15 -1.73 -8.33
C PHE A 70 0.66 -1.46 -8.19
N LEU A 71 0.23 -0.19 -8.21
CA LEU A 71 -1.19 0.17 -8.06
C LEU A 71 -2.02 -0.29 -9.25
N THR A 72 -1.47 -0.20 -10.48
CA THR A 72 -2.16 -0.77 -11.64
C THR A 72 -2.34 -2.26 -11.48
N GLY A 73 -1.30 -3.00 -11.10
CA GLY A 73 -1.38 -4.45 -10.86
C GLY A 73 -2.36 -4.83 -9.75
N ALA A 74 -2.33 -4.09 -8.65
CA ALA A 74 -3.22 -4.32 -7.51
C ALA A 74 -4.70 -4.06 -7.87
N ASN A 75 -4.99 -2.92 -8.50
CA ASN A 75 -6.38 -2.52 -8.77
C ASN A 75 -6.98 -3.20 -10.00
N VAL A 76 -6.21 -3.41 -11.06
CA VAL A 76 -6.70 -4.07 -12.29
C VAL A 76 -6.68 -5.59 -12.18
N GLY A 77 -5.67 -6.15 -11.48
CA GLY A 77 -5.50 -7.60 -11.36
C GLY A 77 -6.02 -8.19 -10.05
N PHE A 78 -5.43 -7.78 -8.92
CA PHE A 78 -5.70 -8.42 -7.63
C PHE A 78 -7.08 -8.09 -7.05
N MET A 79 -7.53 -6.84 -7.14
CA MET A 79 -8.78 -6.43 -6.51
C MET A 79 -10.01 -7.10 -7.14
N PRO A 80 -10.16 -7.21 -8.47
CA PRO A 80 -11.24 -7.98 -9.08
C PRO A 80 -11.20 -9.46 -8.73
N ALA A 81 -10.00 -10.07 -8.75
CA ALA A 81 -9.83 -11.47 -8.37
C ALA A 81 -10.19 -11.74 -6.91
N GLY A 82 -9.77 -10.84 -5.99
CA GLY A 82 -10.13 -10.90 -4.58
C GLY A 82 -11.63 -10.78 -4.34
N ASN A 83 -12.30 -9.85 -5.02
CA ASN A 83 -13.74 -9.69 -4.96
C ASN A 83 -14.49 -10.93 -5.44
N TYR A 84 -14.05 -11.53 -6.54
CA TYR A 84 -14.64 -12.76 -7.06
C TYR A 84 -14.48 -13.91 -6.07
N LEU A 85 -13.28 -14.15 -5.58
CA LEU A 85 -13.02 -15.20 -4.60
C LEU A 85 -13.85 -14.99 -3.33
N GLY A 86 -13.92 -13.75 -2.83
CA GLY A 86 -14.74 -13.40 -1.68
C GLY A 86 -16.23 -13.72 -1.89
N GLN A 87 -16.78 -13.36 -3.04
CA GLN A 87 -18.19 -13.64 -3.37
C GLN A 87 -18.46 -15.15 -3.48
N VAL A 88 -17.57 -15.90 -4.17
CA VAL A 88 -17.71 -17.35 -4.30
C VAL A 88 -17.64 -18.04 -2.95
N MET A 89 -16.72 -17.63 -2.08
CA MET A 89 -16.55 -18.21 -0.75
C MET A 89 -17.74 -17.85 0.16
N ALA A 90 -18.24 -16.61 0.11
CA ALA A 90 -19.37 -16.16 0.91
C ALA A 90 -20.68 -16.86 0.56
N ALA A 91 -20.84 -17.27 -0.72
CA ALA A 91 -22.02 -18.02 -1.18
C ALA A 91 -22.04 -19.49 -0.74
N ARG A 92 -20.95 -20.02 -0.19
CA ARG A 92 -20.83 -21.43 0.22
C ARG A 92 -21.25 -21.65 1.68
N SER A 93 -21.64 -22.88 1.99
CA SER A 93 -22.05 -23.29 3.34
C SER A 93 -20.97 -23.12 4.42
N TYR A 94 -19.71 -23.07 4.03
CA TYR A 94 -18.56 -22.90 4.93
C TYR A 94 -18.00 -21.47 4.96
N ARG A 95 -18.86 -20.46 4.70
CA ARG A 95 -18.50 -19.04 4.77
C ARG A 95 -17.84 -18.60 6.09
N TRP A 96 -18.07 -19.34 7.17
CA TRP A 96 -17.42 -19.09 8.48
C TRP A 96 -15.89 -19.16 8.44
N VAL A 97 -15.31 -19.85 7.43
CA VAL A 97 -13.86 -19.92 7.20
C VAL A 97 -13.28 -18.54 6.83
N LEU A 98 -14.10 -17.63 6.26
CA LEU A 98 -13.66 -16.27 5.93
C LEU A 98 -13.24 -15.49 7.19
N VAL A 99 -13.88 -15.73 8.33
CA VAL A 99 -13.56 -15.05 9.60
C VAL A 99 -12.12 -15.32 10.05
N PRO A 100 -11.67 -16.57 10.25
CA PRO A 100 -10.29 -16.83 10.65
C PRO A 100 -9.28 -16.47 9.56
N VAL A 101 -9.62 -16.62 8.29
CA VAL A 101 -8.74 -16.20 7.19
C VAL A 101 -8.60 -14.68 7.17
N GLY A 102 -9.69 -13.93 7.28
CA GLY A 102 -9.67 -12.48 7.40
C GLY A 102 -8.86 -12.00 8.61
N ALA A 103 -9.04 -12.65 9.77
CA ALA A 103 -8.26 -12.37 10.97
C ALA A 103 -6.75 -12.55 10.74
N LEU A 104 -6.34 -13.65 10.15
CA LEU A 104 -4.93 -13.92 9.82
C LEU A 104 -4.36 -12.89 8.86
N ILE A 105 -5.08 -12.58 7.80
CA ILE A 105 -4.68 -11.59 6.80
C ILE A 105 -4.53 -10.22 7.48
N GLY A 106 -5.52 -9.76 8.25
CA GLY A 106 -5.48 -8.49 8.98
C GLY A 106 -4.30 -8.39 9.94
N TYR A 107 -3.99 -9.48 10.66
CA TYR A 107 -2.84 -9.54 11.55
C TYR A 107 -1.50 -9.37 10.82
N PHE A 108 -1.32 -10.08 9.71
CA PHE A 108 -0.06 -10.05 8.96
C PHE A 108 0.13 -8.79 8.12
N ILE A 109 -0.96 -8.17 7.62
CA ILE A 109 -0.89 -6.90 6.88
C ILE A 109 -0.21 -5.83 7.73
N VAL A 110 -0.66 -5.65 8.98
CA VAL A 110 -0.07 -4.64 9.89
C VAL A 110 1.41 -4.90 10.14
N LYS A 111 1.79 -6.16 10.33
CA LYS A 111 3.19 -6.53 10.58
C LYS A 111 4.09 -6.34 9.36
N ALA A 112 3.54 -6.46 8.18
CA ALA A 112 4.29 -6.32 6.93
C ALA A 112 4.45 -4.85 6.49
N GLU A 113 3.71 -3.91 7.11
CA GLU A 113 3.70 -2.52 6.70
C GLU A 113 4.91 -1.75 7.26
N PRO A 114 5.83 -1.25 6.39
CA PRO A 114 7.02 -0.53 6.84
C PRO A 114 6.70 0.77 7.59
N ALA A 115 5.60 1.46 7.23
CA ALA A 115 5.19 2.69 7.89
C ALA A 115 4.80 2.44 9.36
N VAL A 116 4.13 1.33 9.66
CA VAL A 116 3.79 0.92 11.02
C VAL A 116 5.07 0.63 11.84
N TYR A 117 6.06 -0.01 11.23
CA TYR A 117 7.33 -0.27 11.87
C TYR A 117 8.04 1.04 12.28
N VAL A 118 8.15 1.99 11.36
CA VAL A 118 8.79 3.29 11.62
C VAL A 118 8.03 4.06 12.70
N LEU A 119 6.69 4.14 12.60
CA LEU A 119 5.85 4.83 13.57
C LEU A 119 6.03 4.27 14.98
N ASN A 120 6.03 2.95 15.12
CA ASN A 120 6.15 2.30 16.43
C ASN A 120 7.50 2.59 17.09
N HIS A 121 8.60 2.62 16.32
CA HIS A 121 9.91 2.98 16.83
C HIS A 121 9.99 4.45 17.23
N GLN A 122 9.39 5.35 16.45
CA GLN A 122 9.32 6.77 16.81
C GLN A 122 8.56 7.01 18.12
N VAL A 123 7.45 6.28 18.32
CA VAL A 123 6.70 6.38 19.59
C VAL A 123 7.51 5.84 20.77
N GLU A 124 8.21 4.71 20.59
CA GLU A 124 9.09 4.17 21.62
C GLU A 124 10.20 5.16 22.00
N GLU A 125 10.84 5.78 21.03
CA GLU A 125 11.87 6.81 21.25
C GLU A 125 11.29 8.06 21.95
N LEU A 126 10.14 8.57 21.50
CA LEU A 126 9.52 9.76 22.07
C LEU A 126 8.98 9.56 23.50
N THR A 127 8.68 8.31 23.87
CA THR A 127 8.17 7.96 25.20
C THR A 127 9.25 7.40 26.12
N ASP A 128 10.51 7.51 25.76
CA ASP A 128 11.66 6.94 26.49
C ASP A 128 11.44 5.45 26.88
N GLY A 129 10.82 4.69 25.95
CA GLY A 129 10.53 3.27 26.15
C GLY A 129 9.30 2.96 26.98
N ALA A 130 8.54 3.97 27.47
CA ALA A 130 7.32 3.74 28.24
C ALA A 130 6.26 2.99 27.41
N ILE A 131 6.23 3.23 26.09
CA ILE A 131 5.40 2.48 25.15
C ILE A 131 6.34 1.73 24.18
N SER A 132 6.43 0.40 24.35
CA SER A 132 7.32 -0.36 23.47
C SER A 132 6.75 -0.54 22.07
N ALA A 133 7.59 -0.46 21.06
CA ALA A 133 7.23 -0.71 19.66
C ALA A 133 6.56 -2.08 19.48
N ARG A 134 7.04 -3.09 20.20
CA ARG A 134 6.45 -4.44 20.16
C ARG A 134 5.01 -4.47 20.65
N SER A 135 4.70 -3.79 21.76
CA SER A 135 3.33 -3.73 22.31
C SER A 135 2.39 -3.03 21.33
N MET A 136 2.86 -1.96 20.67
CA MET A 136 2.08 -1.24 19.67
C MET A 136 1.81 -2.11 18.44
N VAL A 137 2.82 -2.78 17.88
CA VAL A 137 2.63 -3.70 16.74
C VAL A 137 1.61 -4.77 17.05
N VAL A 138 1.70 -5.39 18.23
CA VAL A 138 0.75 -6.46 18.63
C VAL A 138 -0.66 -5.89 18.78
N SER A 139 -0.82 -4.76 19.46
CA SER A 139 -2.13 -4.14 19.67
C SER A 139 -2.80 -3.73 18.36
N LEU A 140 -2.05 -3.09 17.46
CA LEU A 140 -2.52 -2.72 16.13
C LEU A 140 -2.87 -3.95 15.29
N SER A 141 -2.01 -4.98 15.30
CA SER A 141 -2.24 -6.21 14.54
C SER A 141 -3.49 -6.95 15.02
N VAL A 142 -3.71 -7.02 16.34
CA VAL A 142 -4.91 -7.63 16.92
C VAL A 142 -6.15 -6.79 16.59
N GLY A 143 -6.07 -5.47 16.73
CA GLY A 143 -7.18 -4.56 16.42
C GLY A 143 -7.63 -4.68 14.96
N VAL A 144 -6.69 -4.64 14.01
CA VAL A 144 -6.99 -4.81 12.58
C VAL A 144 -7.46 -6.22 12.27
N SER A 145 -6.86 -7.25 12.89
CA SER A 145 -7.30 -8.64 12.76
C SER A 145 -8.77 -8.83 13.13
N LEU A 146 -9.19 -8.28 14.27
CA LEU A 146 -10.59 -8.33 14.71
C LEU A 146 -11.52 -7.53 13.80
N SER A 147 -11.07 -6.34 13.36
CA SER A 147 -11.87 -5.48 12.47
C SER A 147 -12.09 -6.08 11.09
N VAL A 148 -11.12 -6.83 10.55
CA VAL A 148 -11.24 -7.50 9.25
C VAL A 148 -12.05 -8.80 9.35
N ALA A 149 -12.08 -9.43 10.54
CA ALA A 149 -12.80 -10.68 10.79
C ALA A 149 -14.31 -10.49 10.98
N LEU A 150 -14.76 -9.30 11.41
CA LEU A 150 -16.17 -8.98 11.71
C LEU A 150 -16.88 -8.35 10.54
#